data_96d92ed506d56e749c4aed79169e7a78
#
_entry.id   96d92ed506d56e749c4aed79169e7a78
#
_cell.length_a   1.000
_cell.length_b   1.000
_cell.length_c   1.000
_cell.angle_alpha   90.00
_cell.angle_beta   90.00
_cell.angle_gamma   90.00
#
_symmetry.space_group_name_H-M   'P 1'
#
loop_
_entity.id
_entity.type
_entity.pdbx_description
1 polymer ?
#
loop_
_entity_poly.entity_id
_entity_poly.type
_entity_poly.pdbx_seq_one_letter_code
_entity_poly.pdbx_strand_id
1 'polypeptide(L)'
;MQRWGTSAAGTPRWRCSKCLQTGVRERKDNQERSWLSLRSAWLLNKDSLTRLARRHRISTRTLVRYVAAVTCATSQQQPIPVATRILVLDGTSVVKHQEIVLISYAPEAGVPVSWHFVPRETTATWSAFLQSHKTAGIEPQYIICDGQKGLLTAISLVWPNAQVQRCLIHVTRQAKNWLTQHPKTRAGKTLLVLVRALSSIRTKRQKRRWIRAFHAWCKKHSAFLNERTTTTENRWWYTHRKVRAVRSLLQNALPNLFRFVTDASLPRTSNHVEGGVNSRLQELLRCHRGIPAASRRVLVGLYLSARQKKPTRNVY
;
A
#
# COMPACT_ATOMS: atom_id res chain seq x y z
N MET A 1 15.36 28.53 -42.30
CA MET A 1 15.22 29.29 -41.05
C MET A 1 16.55 29.95 -40.73
N GLN A 2 16.60 31.26 -40.69
CA GLN A 2 17.79 32.06 -40.37
C GLN A 2 17.69 32.59 -38.94
N ARG A 3 18.81 32.77 -38.26
CA ARG A 3 18.84 33.34 -36.90
C ARG A 3 18.42 34.82 -37.02
N TRP A 4 17.45 35.24 -36.21
CA TRP A 4 16.86 36.59 -36.27
C TRP A 4 16.79 37.21 -34.89
N GLY A 5 17.93 37.61 -34.36
CA GLY A 5 18.03 38.28 -33.08
C GLY A 5 17.74 37.36 -31.86
N THR A 6 17.42 38.02 -30.76
CA THR A 6 17.07 37.37 -29.46
C THR A 6 15.74 37.93 -28.93
N SER A 7 15.00 37.14 -28.16
CA SER A 7 13.83 37.61 -27.44
C SER A 7 14.22 38.48 -26.24
N ALA A 8 13.28 39.19 -25.63
CA ALA A 8 13.50 39.95 -24.39
C ALA A 8 14.04 39.07 -23.22
N ALA A 9 13.82 37.75 -23.30
CA ALA A 9 14.36 36.75 -22.33
C ALA A 9 15.69 36.15 -22.77
N GLY A 10 16.41 36.71 -23.75
CA GLY A 10 17.70 36.24 -24.21
C GLY A 10 17.65 34.98 -25.09
N THR A 11 16.48 34.51 -25.51
CA THR A 11 16.34 33.29 -26.33
C THR A 11 16.54 33.57 -27.81
N PRO A 12 17.36 32.79 -28.56
CA PRO A 12 17.54 33.01 -30.01
C PRO A 12 16.21 32.88 -30.77
N ARG A 13 15.92 33.86 -31.59
CA ARG A 13 14.78 33.87 -32.53
C ARG A 13 15.23 33.42 -33.91
N TRP A 14 14.32 32.79 -34.62
CA TRP A 14 14.53 32.26 -35.97
C TRP A 14 13.45 32.79 -36.88
N ARG A 15 13.80 33.14 -38.12
CA ARG A 15 12.88 33.61 -39.16
C ARG A 15 12.86 32.65 -40.34
N CYS A 16 11.71 32.32 -40.85
CA CYS A 16 11.58 31.59 -42.10
C CYS A 16 11.93 32.47 -43.28
N SER A 17 12.83 32.00 -44.13
CA SER A 17 13.21 32.78 -45.36
C SER A 17 12.11 32.86 -46.40
N LYS A 18 11.13 31.91 -46.36
CA LYS A 18 10.02 31.90 -47.32
C LYS A 18 8.80 32.68 -46.87
N CYS A 19 8.32 32.46 -45.64
CA CYS A 19 7.08 33.09 -45.14
C CYS A 19 7.32 34.21 -44.13
N LEU A 20 8.57 34.54 -43.82
CA LEU A 20 9.01 35.57 -42.88
C LEU A 20 8.48 35.44 -41.45
N GLN A 21 7.76 34.38 -41.14
CA GLN A 21 7.32 34.12 -39.76
C GLN A 21 8.51 33.90 -38.82
N THR A 22 8.43 34.49 -37.65
CA THR A 22 9.46 34.38 -36.61
C THR A 22 8.99 33.44 -35.52
N GLY A 23 9.89 32.58 -35.01
CA GLY A 23 9.63 31.68 -33.92
C GLY A 23 10.85 31.50 -33.01
N VAL A 24 10.65 31.03 -31.83
CA VAL A 24 11.71 30.60 -30.91
C VAL A 24 11.81 29.09 -31.02
N ARG A 25 13.04 28.58 -31.20
CA ARG A 25 13.25 27.13 -31.19
C ARG A 25 13.13 26.63 -29.76
N GLU A 26 11.94 26.15 -29.41
CA GLU A 26 11.78 25.47 -28.13
C GLU A 26 12.60 24.19 -28.12
N ARG A 27 13.55 24.12 -27.20
CA ARG A 27 14.24 22.86 -26.92
C ARG A 27 13.30 22.01 -26.04
N LYS A 28 12.64 21.04 -26.66
CA LYS A 28 11.76 20.07 -25.97
C LYS A 28 12.47 19.43 -24.76
N ASP A 29 13.75 19.13 -24.88
CA ASP A 29 14.59 18.57 -23.83
C ASP A 29 14.74 19.46 -22.58
N ASN A 30 14.83 20.79 -22.74
CA ASN A 30 14.89 21.71 -21.60
C ASN A 30 13.53 21.84 -20.90
N GLN A 31 12.45 21.83 -21.66
CA GLN A 31 11.10 21.80 -21.11
C GLN A 31 10.86 20.52 -20.31
N GLU A 32 11.14 19.37 -20.90
CA GLU A 32 10.99 18.07 -20.23
C GLU A 32 11.84 17.95 -18.96
N ARG A 33 13.08 18.42 -18.96
CA ARG A 33 13.94 18.44 -17.76
C ARG A 33 13.39 19.34 -16.66
N SER A 34 12.91 20.52 -17.02
CA SER A 34 12.26 21.44 -16.08
C SER A 34 11.02 20.81 -15.45
N TRP A 35 10.21 20.11 -16.24
CA TRP A 35 9.02 19.41 -15.80
C TRP A 35 9.33 18.24 -14.87
N LEU A 36 10.36 17.43 -15.18
CA LEU A 36 10.82 16.35 -14.35
C LEU A 36 11.34 16.84 -13.00
N SER A 37 12.02 17.98 -13.01
CA SER A 37 12.50 18.63 -11.78
C SER A 37 11.36 19.15 -10.92
N LEU A 38 10.38 19.85 -11.50
CA LEU A 38 9.18 20.32 -10.81
C LEU A 38 8.36 19.18 -10.24
N ARG A 39 8.20 18.10 -11.00
CA ARG A 39 7.53 16.86 -10.55
C ARG A 39 8.25 16.24 -9.37
N SER A 40 9.56 16.09 -9.46
CA SER A 40 10.36 15.50 -8.39
C SER A 40 10.32 16.35 -7.13
N ALA A 41 10.40 17.68 -7.25
CA ALA A 41 10.30 18.59 -6.13
C ALA A 41 8.92 18.53 -5.46
N TRP A 42 7.84 18.46 -6.23
CA TRP A 42 6.49 18.31 -5.69
C TRP A 42 6.30 16.98 -4.97
N LEU A 43 6.74 15.87 -5.58
CA LEU A 43 6.56 14.52 -5.04
C LEU A 43 7.48 14.19 -3.87
N LEU A 44 8.76 14.58 -3.97
CA LEU A 44 9.79 14.14 -3.01
C LEU A 44 10.00 15.14 -1.88
N ASN A 45 9.89 16.44 -2.15
CA ASN A 45 10.17 17.50 -1.19
C ASN A 45 8.93 17.98 -0.44
N LYS A 46 7.74 17.37 -0.68
CA LYS A 46 6.46 17.73 -0.03
C LYS A 46 6.11 19.22 -0.16
N ASP A 47 6.61 19.89 -1.19
CA ASP A 47 6.29 21.27 -1.45
C ASP A 47 4.82 21.44 -1.86
N SER A 48 4.13 22.43 -1.31
CA SER A 48 2.79 22.77 -1.80
C SER A 48 2.85 23.33 -3.23
N LEU A 49 1.80 23.13 -4.02
CA LEU A 49 1.72 23.70 -5.37
C LEU A 49 1.94 25.21 -5.37
N THR A 50 1.41 25.91 -4.37
CA THR A 50 1.59 27.38 -4.21
C THR A 50 3.06 27.75 -3.97
N ARG A 51 3.78 26.99 -3.13
CA ARG A 51 5.19 27.23 -2.85
C ARG A 51 6.07 26.97 -4.08
N LEU A 52 5.78 25.88 -4.81
CA LEU A 52 6.47 25.56 -6.06
C LEU A 52 6.20 26.60 -7.15
N ALA A 53 4.94 27.00 -7.34
CA ALA A 53 4.58 28.03 -8.30
C ALA A 53 5.34 29.34 -8.02
N ARG A 54 5.39 29.77 -6.77
CA ARG A 54 6.13 30.96 -6.32
C ARG A 54 7.63 30.81 -6.58
N ARG A 55 8.25 29.65 -6.24
CA ARG A 55 9.67 29.37 -6.46
C ARG A 55 10.04 29.41 -7.95
N HIS A 56 9.20 28.90 -8.81
CA HIS A 56 9.44 28.83 -10.25
C HIS A 56 8.85 30.01 -11.03
N ARG A 57 8.32 31.04 -10.34
CA ARG A 57 7.75 32.27 -10.93
C ARG A 57 6.66 31.97 -11.98
N ILE A 58 5.85 30.96 -11.76
CA ILE A 58 4.71 30.59 -12.59
C ILE A 58 3.41 30.64 -11.79
N SER A 59 2.27 30.77 -12.47
CA SER A 59 0.98 30.72 -11.78
C SER A 59 0.68 29.30 -11.24
N THR A 60 -0.02 29.19 -10.12
CA THR A 60 -0.49 27.92 -9.59
C THR A 60 -1.35 27.16 -10.63
N ARG A 61 -2.16 27.90 -11.41
CA ARG A 61 -2.97 27.34 -12.49
C ARG A 61 -2.09 26.71 -13.60
N THR A 62 -0.99 27.36 -13.97
CA THR A 62 -0.02 26.84 -14.92
C THR A 62 0.65 25.58 -14.40
N LEU A 63 1.08 25.58 -13.13
CA LEU A 63 1.68 24.40 -12.50
C LEU A 63 0.70 23.22 -12.46
N VAL A 64 -0.58 23.46 -12.11
CA VAL A 64 -1.62 22.41 -12.09
C VAL A 64 -1.83 21.82 -13.49
N ARG A 65 -1.91 22.65 -14.55
CA ARG A 65 -1.99 22.14 -15.94
C ARG A 65 -0.81 21.26 -16.30
N TYR A 66 0.35 21.63 -15.85
CA TYR A 66 1.57 20.89 -16.10
C TYR A 66 1.60 19.58 -15.36
N VAL A 67 1.27 19.57 -14.09
CA VAL A 67 1.09 18.33 -13.34
C VAL A 67 0.01 17.46 -14.00
N ALA A 68 -1.11 18.02 -14.45
CA ALA A 68 -2.18 17.31 -15.13
C ALA A 68 -1.75 16.70 -16.48
N ALA A 69 -1.01 17.40 -17.32
CA ALA A 69 -0.55 16.91 -18.63
C ALA A 69 0.36 15.67 -18.52
N VAL A 70 1.17 15.57 -17.45
CA VAL A 70 2.05 14.41 -17.18
C VAL A 70 1.25 13.21 -16.63
N THR A 71 -0.02 13.41 -16.30
CA THR A 71 -0.83 12.51 -15.47
C THR A 71 -1.58 11.43 -16.21
N CYS A 72 -1.73 11.55 -17.53
CA CYS A 72 -2.51 10.59 -18.31
C CYS A 72 -1.85 9.21 -18.44
N ALA A 73 -0.55 9.09 -18.22
CA ALA A 73 0.24 7.89 -18.53
C ALA A 73 0.45 6.92 -17.34
N THR A 74 0.04 7.26 -16.11
CA THR A 74 0.48 6.51 -14.90
C THR A 74 -0.63 5.99 -14.00
N SER A 75 -1.88 5.98 -14.45
CA SER A 75 -3.02 5.57 -13.61
C SER A 75 -3.02 4.07 -13.26
N GLN A 76 -2.45 3.23 -14.09
CA GLN A 76 -2.29 1.79 -13.84
C GLN A 76 -0.94 1.34 -14.40
N GLN A 77 -0.22 0.52 -13.64
CA GLN A 77 1.03 -0.05 -14.09
C GLN A 77 0.87 -1.56 -14.27
N GLN A 78 1.14 -2.04 -15.47
CA GLN A 78 1.28 -3.48 -15.70
C GLN A 78 2.43 -4.02 -14.84
N PRO A 79 2.32 -5.27 -14.36
CA PRO A 79 3.37 -5.88 -13.57
C PRO A 79 4.69 -5.87 -14.34
N ILE A 80 5.75 -5.34 -13.69
CA ILE A 80 7.10 -5.50 -14.23
C ILE A 80 7.55 -6.94 -13.98
N PRO A 81 8.17 -7.61 -14.95
CA PRO A 81 8.70 -8.95 -14.76
C PRO A 81 9.87 -8.89 -13.76
N VAL A 82 9.60 -9.35 -12.54
CA VAL A 82 10.59 -9.43 -11.46
C VAL A 82 10.61 -10.86 -10.95
N ALA A 83 11.75 -11.50 -11.03
CA ALA A 83 11.95 -12.78 -10.37
C ALA A 83 11.91 -12.54 -8.84
N THR A 84 10.83 -12.92 -8.22
CA THR A 84 10.66 -12.81 -6.76
C THR A 84 10.03 -14.07 -6.20
N ARG A 85 10.63 -14.58 -5.14
CA ARG A 85 10.09 -15.69 -4.37
C ARG A 85 9.00 -15.23 -3.41
N ILE A 86 9.08 -13.98 -2.99
CA ILE A 86 8.19 -13.38 -2.00
C ILE A 86 7.45 -12.19 -2.62
N LEU A 87 6.13 -12.21 -2.55
CA LEU A 87 5.30 -11.09 -2.95
C LEU A 87 4.54 -10.54 -1.75
N VAL A 88 4.62 -9.24 -1.51
CA VAL A 88 3.85 -8.56 -0.47
C VAL A 88 2.66 -7.86 -1.13
N LEU A 89 1.47 -8.11 -0.63
CA LEU A 89 0.22 -7.54 -1.12
C LEU A 89 -0.42 -6.67 -0.04
N ASP A 90 -0.82 -5.47 -0.40
CA ASP A 90 -1.49 -4.55 0.51
C ASP A 90 -2.41 -3.58 -0.24
N GLY A 91 -3.50 -3.19 0.40
CA GLY A 91 -4.43 -2.18 -0.09
C GLY A 91 -4.35 -0.92 0.76
N THR A 92 -4.32 0.25 0.13
CA THR A 92 -4.34 1.50 0.88
C THR A 92 -5.32 2.51 0.30
N SER A 93 -6.05 3.20 1.19
CA SER A 93 -7.05 4.20 0.79
C SER A 93 -6.37 5.42 0.19
N VAL A 94 -6.77 5.80 -1.01
CA VAL A 94 -6.36 7.03 -1.71
C VAL A 94 -7.38 8.14 -1.50
N VAL A 95 -8.66 7.78 -1.63
CA VAL A 95 -9.80 8.64 -1.30
C VAL A 95 -10.70 7.88 -0.35
N LYS A 96 -10.85 8.42 0.86
CA LYS A 96 -11.63 7.77 1.92
C LYS A 96 -13.01 7.34 1.42
N HIS A 97 -13.35 6.06 1.59
CA HIS A 97 -14.60 5.42 1.17
C HIS A 97 -14.92 5.43 -0.35
N GLN A 98 -14.01 5.88 -1.20
CA GLN A 98 -14.25 5.96 -2.64
C GLN A 98 -13.22 5.17 -3.45
N GLU A 99 -11.96 5.17 -3.03
CA GLU A 99 -10.91 4.58 -3.83
C GLU A 99 -9.76 4.05 -3.01
N ILE A 100 -9.32 2.87 -3.40
CA ILE A 100 -8.20 2.12 -2.82
C ILE A 100 -7.18 1.86 -3.94
N VAL A 101 -5.90 1.92 -3.63
CA VAL A 101 -4.86 1.38 -4.49
C VAL A 101 -4.40 0.04 -3.95
N LEU A 102 -4.50 -0.99 -4.77
CA LEU A 102 -3.88 -2.29 -4.55
C LEU A 102 -2.42 -2.19 -4.96
N ILE A 103 -1.52 -2.67 -4.13
CA ILE A 103 -0.07 -2.61 -4.37
C ILE A 103 0.52 -3.99 -4.19
N SER A 104 1.33 -4.40 -5.15
CA SER A 104 2.22 -5.55 -5.03
C SER A 104 3.68 -5.08 -4.94
N TYR A 105 4.46 -5.73 -4.10
CA TYR A 105 5.83 -5.34 -3.80
C TYR A 105 6.73 -6.58 -3.72
N ALA A 106 7.88 -6.52 -4.36
CA ALA A 106 8.92 -7.54 -4.28
C ALA A 106 9.99 -7.11 -3.27
N PRO A 107 9.99 -7.66 -2.04
CA PRO A 107 10.94 -7.25 -1.00
C PRO A 107 12.39 -7.58 -1.35
N GLU A 108 12.63 -8.64 -2.09
CA GLU A 108 13.95 -9.05 -2.55
C GLU A 108 14.56 -8.07 -3.55
N ALA A 109 13.73 -7.52 -4.44
CA ALA A 109 14.13 -6.47 -5.38
C ALA A 109 14.02 -5.05 -4.80
N GLY A 110 13.30 -4.88 -3.69
CA GLY A 110 13.11 -3.59 -3.05
C GLY A 110 12.20 -2.62 -3.82
N VAL A 111 11.33 -3.13 -4.69
CA VAL A 111 10.51 -2.31 -5.59
C VAL A 111 9.03 -2.69 -5.59
N PRO A 112 8.11 -1.73 -5.81
CA PRO A 112 6.74 -2.04 -6.20
C PRO A 112 6.74 -2.76 -7.56
N VAL A 113 5.99 -3.84 -7.65
CA VAL A 113 5.86 -4.62 -8.89
C VAL A 113 4.76 -4.04 -9.78
N SER A 114 3.62 -3.73 -9.16
CA SER A 114 2.45 -3.20 -9.85
C SER A 114 1.52 -2.50 -8.85
N TRP A 115 0.60 -1.68 -9.37
CA TRP A 115 -0.50 -1.10 -8.60
C TRP A 115 -1.74 -0.90 -9.47
N HIS A 116 -2.89 -0.99 -8.83
CA HIS A 116 -4.18 -0.84 -9.49
C HIS A 116 -5.17 -0.08 -8.61
N PHE A 117 -5.88 0.90 -9.17
CA PHE A 117 -6.90 1.65 -8.44
C PHE A 117 -8.25 0.96 -8.56
N VAL A 118 -8.89 0.72 -7.43
CA VAL A 118 -10.19 0.04 -7.34
C VAL A 118 -11.12 0.79 -6.38
N PRO A 119 -12.43 0.72 -6.60
CA PRO A 119 -13.38 1.34 -5.67
C PRO A 119 -13.45 0.58 -4.34
N ARG A 120 -13.24 -0.74 -4.36
CA ARG A 120 -13.33 -1.63 -3.17
C ARG A 120 -12.40 -2.84 -3.33
N GLU A 121 -11.91 -3.32 -2.19
CA GLU A 121 -11.22 -4.60 -2.10
C GLU A 121 -12.23 -5.74 -2.05
N THR A 122 -12.37 -6.44 -3.16
CA THR A 122 -13.22 -7.62 -3.30
C THR A 122 -12.40 -8.80 -3.82
N THR A 123 -12.94 -10.01 -3.74
CA THR A 123 -12.30 -11.18 -4.38
C THR A 123 -12.07 -10.93 -5.87
N ALA A 124 -13.05 -10.36 -6.58
CA ALA A 124 -12.96 -10.10 -8.01
C ALA A 124 -11.85 -9.10 -8.36
N THR A 125 -11.76 -7.97 -7.62
CA THR A 125 -10.73 -6.95 -7.87
C THR A 125 -9.33 -7.48 -7.56
N TRP A 126 -9.17 -8.26 -6.48
CA TRP A 126 -7.92 -8.93 -6.18
C TRP A 126 -7.58 -10.02 -7.21
N SER A 127 -8.53 -10.86 -7.62
CA SER A 127 -8.28 -11.89 -8.63
C SER A 127 -7.83 -11.31 -9.97
N ALA A 128 -8.49 -10.25 -10.45
CA ALA A 128 -8.08 -9.56 -11.68
C ALA A 128 -6.66 -8.99 -11.56
N PHE A 129 -6.35 -8.35 -10.42
CA PHE A 129 -5.02 -7.80 -10.15
C PHE A 129 -3.95 -8.89 -10.11
N LEU A 130 -4.19 -10.00 -9.41
CA LEU A 130 -3.25 -11.12 -9.31
C LEU A 130 -3.10 -11.89 -10.62
N GLN A 131 -4.18 -12.01 -11.40
CA GLN A 131 -4.14 -12.65 -12.72
C GLN A 131 -3.20 -11.91 -13.68
N SER A 132 -3.16 -10.57 -13.64
CA SER A 132 -2.21 -9.79 -14.45
C SER A 132 -0.75 -10.11 -14.11
N HIS A 133 -0.45 -10.41 -12.83
CA HIS A 133 0.89 -10.84 -12.40
C HIS A 133 1.23 -12.24 -12.94
N LYS A 134 0.27 -13.17 -12.86
CA LYS A 134 0.44 -14.53 -13.39
C LYS A 134 0.68 -14.51 -14.88
N THR A 135 -0.07 -13.69 -15.63
CA THR A 135 0.14 -13.49 -17.08
C THR A 135 1.52 -12.90 -17.39
N ALA A 136 2.06 -12.06 -16.50
CA ALA A 136 3.43 -11.52 -16.61
C ALA A 136 4.52 -12.51 -16.14
N GLY A 137 4.17 -13.77 -15.85
CA GLY A 137 5.12 -14.82 -15.45
C GLY A 137 5.58 -14.75 -13.99
N ILE A 138 4.86 -14.02 -13.12
CA ILE A 138 5.20 -13.93 -11.71
C ILE A 138 4.54 -15.08 -10.94
N GLU A 139 5.36 -15.97 -10.39
CA GLU A 139 4.93 -17.17 -9.63
C GLU A 139 5.60 -17.17 -8.24
N PRO A 140 5.02 -16.44 -7.26
CA PRO A 140 5.60 -16.34 -5.93
C PRO A 140 5.42 -17.65 -5.15
N GLN A 141 6.45 -18.08 -4.44
CA GLN A 141 6.36 -19.18 -3.48
C GLN A 141 5.62 -18.75 -2.20
N TYR A 142 5.85 -17.49 -1.78
CA TYR A 142 5.27 -16.93 -0.57
C TYR A 142 4.56 -15.61 -0.84
N ILE A 143 3.42 -15.43 -0.17
CA ILE A 143 2.65 -14.18 -0.22
C ILE A 143 2.45 -13.66 1.19
N ILE A 144 2.84 -12.40 1.40
CA ILE A 144 2.64 -11.71 2.68
C ILE A 144 1.48 -10.72 2.52
N CYS A 145 0.45 -10.83 3.37
CA CYS A 145 -0.71 -9.95 3.31
C CYS A 145 -1.38 -9.78 4.68
N ASP A 146 -2.36 -8.88 4.76
CA ASP A 146 -3.16 -8.67 5.98
C ASP A 146 -4.10 -9.84 6.29
N GLY A 147 -4.43 -10.65 5.28
CA GLY A 147 -5.33 -11.80 5.38
C GLY A 147 -6.80 -11.43 5.33
N GLN A 148 -7.16 -10.36 4.61
CA GLN A 148 -8.54 -10.08 4.23
C GLN A 148 -9.13 -11.28 3.46
N LYS A 149 -10.37 -11.66 3.77
CA LYS A 149 -11.00 -12.86 3.22
C LYS A 149 -11.02 -12.87 1.68
N GLY A 150 -11.39 -11.75 1.07
CA GLY A 150 -11.43 -11.63 -0.41
C GLY A 150 -10.04 -11.82 -1.05
N LEU A 151 -8.99 -11.26 -0.43
CA LEU A 151 -7.61 -11.43 -0.89
C LEU A 151 -7.14 -12.88 -0.73
N LEU A 152 -7.41 -13.53 0.41
CA LEU A 152 -7.03 -14.93 0.62
C LEU A 152 -7.69 -15.86 -0.40
N THR A 153 -8.98 -15.63 -0.70
CA THR A 153 -9.70 -16.37 -1.76
C THR A 153 -9.07 -16.12 -3.13
N ALA A 154 -8.77 -14.87 -3.48
CA ALA A 154 -8.12 -14.54 -4.75
C ALA A 154 -6.74 -15.21 -4.90
N ILE A 155 -5.93 -15.21 -3.83
CA ILE A 155 -4.64 -15.90 -3.81
C ILE A 155 -4.80 -17.40 -4.08
N SER A 156 -5.75 -18.07 -3.42
CA SER A 156 -5.97 -19.50 -3.60
C SER A 156 -6.48 -19.86 -5.01
N LEU A 157 -7.19 -18.95 -5.68
CA LEU A 157 -7.65 -19.13 -7.05
C LEU A 157 -6.52 -18.96 -8.09
N VAL A 158 -5.68 -17.95 -7.90
CA VAL A 158 -4.63 -17.60 -8.87
C VAL A 158 -3.35 -18.44 -8.65
N TRP A 159 -2.94 -18.60 -7.40
CA TRP A 159 -1.73 -19.32 -7.01
C TRP A 159 -2.04 -20.35 -5.90
N PRO A 160 -2.67 -21.48 -6.21
CA PRO A 160 -3.08 -22.48 -5.21
C PRO A 160 -1.91 -23.07 -4.42
N ASN A 161 -0.72 -23.07 -4.99
CA ASN A 161 0.50 -23.61 -4.35
C ASN A 161 1.26 -22.55 -3.53
N ALA A 162 0.92 -21.28 -3.63
CA ALA A 162 1.59 -20.22 -2.89
C ALA A 162 1.28 -20.29 -1.39
N GLN A 163 2.30 -20.15 -0.57
CA GLN A 163 2.15 -20.18 0.89
C GLN A 163 1.92 -18.77 1.42
N VAL A 164 0.82 -18.59 2.15
CA VAL A 164 0.49 -17.29 2.74
C VAL A 164 1.15 -17.15 4.10
N GLN A 165 1.78 -15.98 4.34
CA GLN A 165 2.17 -15.48 5.66
C GLN A 165 1.30 -14.27 5.98
N ARG A 166 0.47 -14.36 7.02
CA ARG A 166 -0.31 -13.20 7.49
C ARG A 166 0.58 -12.23 8.24
N CYS A 167 0.43 -10.94 7.94
CA CYS A 167 1.17 -9.88 8.63
C CYS A 167 0.85 -9.84 10.12
N LEU A 168 1.86 -10.06 10.97
CA LEU A 168 1.70 -10.04 12.42
C LEU A 168 1.25 -8.67 12.95
N ILE A 169 1.69 -7.58 12.32
CA ILE A 169 1.30 -6.23 12.73
C ILE A 169 -0.18 -6.02 12.51
N HIS A 170 -0.74 -6.41 11.36
CA HIS A 170 -2.16 -6.31 11.06
C HIS A 170 -2.99 -7.11 12.06
N VAL A 171 -2.66 -8.38 12.28
CA VAL A 171 -3.37 -9.24 13.24
C VAL A 171 -3.31 -8.66 14.66
N THR A 172 -2.13 -8.20 15.09
CA THR A 172 -1.95 -7.62 16.43
C THR A 172 -2.70 -6.29 16.57
N ARG A 173 -2.64 -5.42 15.57
CA ARG A 173 -3.32 -4.11 15.55
C ARG A 173 -4.83 -4.30 15.61
N GLN A 174 -5.37 -5.17 14.77
CA GLN A 174 -6.80 -5.50 14.73
C GLN A 174 -7.30 -6.06 16.07
N ALA A 175 -6.54 -7.01 16.65
CA ALA A 175 -6.88 -7.57 17.94
C ALA A 175 -6.86 -6.53 19.07
N LYS A 176 -5.85 -5.64 19.10
CA LYS A 176 -5.77 -4.55 20.08
C LYS A 176 -6.89 -3.52 19.91
N ASN A 177 -7.29 -3.22 18.68
CA ASN A 177 -8.41 -2.30 18.39
C ASN A 177 -9.74 -2.85 18.96
N TRP A 178 -9.97 -4.15 18.83
CA TRP A 178 -11.19 -4.76 19.36
C TRP A 178 -11.17 -4.97 20.88
N LEU A 179 -10.01 -5.35 21.46
CA LEU A 179 -9.85 -5.56 22.91
C LEU A 179 -9.70 -4.24 23.69
N THR A 180 -9.26 -3.17 23.03
CA THR A 180 -8.77 -1.93 23.64
C THR A 180 -7.45 -2.14 24.42
N GLN A 181 -6.84 -1.04 24.90
CA GLN A 181 -5.61 -1.11 25.70
C GLN A 181 -5.86 -1.66 27.12
N HIS A 182 -7.09 -1.48 27.63
CA HIS A 182 -7.52 -1.84 28.98
C HIS A 182 -8.83 -2.64 28.94
N PRO A 183 -8.79 -3.96 28.57
CA PRO A 183 -9.99 -4.78 28.58
C PRO A 183 -10.58 -4.90 29.98
N LYS A 184 -11.91 -4.76 30.10
CA LYS A 184 -12.60 -4.82 31.39
C LYS A 184 -12.64 -6.24 31.98
N THR A 185 -12.80 -7.26 31.10
CA THR A 185 -12.98 -8.65 31.51
C THR A 185 -11.66 -9.39 31.72
N ARG A 186 -11.61 -10.38 32.61
CA ARG A 186 -10.44 -11.26 32.82
C ARG A 186 -10.04 -11.98 31.54
N ALA A 187 -11.04 -12.48 30.77
CA ALA A 187 -10.82 -13.11 29.48
C ALA A 187 -10.14 -12.17 28.48
N GLY A 188 -10.61 -10.92 28.38
CA GLY A 188 -10.02 -9.92 27.52
C GLY A 188 -8.59 -9.55 27.92
N LYS A 189 -8.32 -9.35 29.23
CA LYS A 189 -6.98 -9.04 29.76
C LYS A 189 -5.98 -10.14 29.40
N THR A 190 -6.32 -11.41 29.68
CA THR A 190 -5.44 -12.55 29.39
C THR A 190 -5.28 -12.80 27.88
N LEU A 191 -6.31 -12.55 27.05
CA LEU A 191 -6.19 -12.60 25.59
C LEU A 191 -5.26 -11.50 25.05
N LEU A 192 -5.33 -10.30 25.61
CA LEU A 192 -4.43 -9.21 25.22
C LEU A 192 -2.96 -9.53 25.50
N VAL A 193 -2.66 -10.25 26.59
CA VAL A 193 -1.29 -10.77 26.88
C VAL A 193 -0.83 -11.72 25.75
N LEU A 194 -1.68 -12.65 25.32
CA LEU A 194 -1.37 -13.54 24.21
C LEU A 194 -1.16 -12.79 22.89
N VAL A 195 -1.99 -11.78 22.61
CA VAL A 195 -1.84 -10.91 21.42
C VAL A 195 -0.51 -10.16 21.46
N ARG A 196 -0.13 -9.59 22.59
CA ARG A 196 1.15 -8.87 22.75
C ARG A 196 2.35 -9.79 22.56
N ALA A 197 2.26 -11.05 23.02
CA ALA A 197 3.31 -12.04 22.90
C ALA A 197 3.58 -12.49 21.46
N LEU A 198 2.67 -12.26 20.49
CA LEU A 198 2.89 -12.60 19.07
C LEU A 198 4.15 -11.95 18.50
N SER A 199 4.43 -10.71 18.89
CA SER A 199 5.58 -9.96 18.37
C SER A 199 6.94 -10.50 18.82
N SER A 200 7.00 -11.27 19.91
CA SER A 200 8.24 -11.84 20.48
C SER A 200 8.56 -13.25 19.99
N ILE A 201 7.64 -13.90 19.26
CA ILE A 201 7.86 -15.27 18.75
C ILE A 201 8.92 -15.25 17.65
N ARG A 202 9.97 -16.13 17.82
CA ARG A 202 11.07 -16.30 16.86
C ARG A 202 11.36 -17.77 16.55
N THR A 203 11.07 -18.67 17.47
CA THR A 203 11.48 -20.07 17.42
C THR A 203 10.28 -21.03 17.36
N LYS A 204 10.51 -22.24 16.82
CA LYS A 204 9.50 -23.33 16.81
C LYS A 204 8.99 -23.65 18.23
N ARG A 205 9.89 -23.58 19.25
CA ARG A 205 9.52 -23.80 20.68
C ARG A 205 8.56 -22.72 21.18
N GLN A 206 8.86 -21.45 20.91
CA GLN A 206 7.99 -20.32 21.28
C GLN A 206 6.64 -20.39 20.58
N LYS A 207 6.60 -20.70 19.26
CA LYS A 207 5.37 -20.95 18.50
C LYS A 207 4.51 -22.02 19.15
N ARG A 208 5.10 -23.20 19.45
CA ARG A 208 4.36 -24.31 20.09
C ARG A 208 3.81 -23.93 21.45
N ARG A 209 4.61 -23.23 22.29
CA ARG A 209 4.17 -22.73 23.61
C ARG A 209 3.00 -21.77 23.47
N TRP A 210 3.08 -20.83 22.53
CA TRP A 210 2.03 -19.84 22.30
C TRP A 210 0.73 -20.52 21.83
N ILE A 211 0.79 -21.43 20.88
CA ILE A 211 -0.37 -22.16 20.36
C ILE A 211 -1.04 -22.95 21.50
N ARG A 212 -0.28 -23.65 22.33
CA ARG A 212 -0.83 -24.37 23.49
C ARG A 212 -1.51 -23.41 24.47
N ALA A 213 -0.88 -22.29 24.78
CA ALA A 213 -1.45 -21.28 25.66
C ALA A 213 -2.75 -20.68 25.09
N PHE A 214 -2.82 -20.43 23.78
CA PHE A 214 -4.03 -19.95 23.12
C PHE A 214 -5.16 -20.97 23.15
N HIS A 215 -4.88 -22.25 22.88
CA HIS A 215 -5.89 -23.31 22.96
C HIS A 215 -6.38 -23.51 24.41
N ALA A 216 -5.49 -23.48 25.40
CA ALA A 216 -5.86 -23.54 26.81
C ALA A 216 -6.75 -22.34 27.20
N TRP A 217 -6.42 -21.14 26.72
CA TRP A 217 -7.25 -19.97 26.91
C TRP A 217 -8.64 -20.13 26.28
N CYS A 218 -8.74 -20.67 25.05
CA CYS A 218 -10.02 -20.94 24.38
C CYS A 218 -10.89 -21.92 25.18
N LYS A 219 -10.28 -23.01 25.68
CA LYS A 219 -10.98 -24.01 26.52
C LYS A 219 -11.47 -23.40 27.82
N LYS A 220 -10.61 -22.68 28.54
CA LYS A 220 -10.91 -22.02 29.83
C LYS A 220 -12.06 -21.03 29.75
N HIS A 221 -12.15 -20.29 28.63
CA HIS A 221 -13.13 -19.20 28.48
C HIS A 221 -14.29 -19.58 27.55
N SER A 222 -14.52 -20.87 27.27
CA SER A 222 -15.55 -21.32 26.31
C SER A 222 -16.97 -20.91 26.75
N ALA A 223 -17.33 -21.11 28.03
CA ALA A 223 -18.63 -20.70 28.55
C ALA A 223 -18.84 -19.18 28.41
N PHE A 224 -17.87 -18.39 28.88
CA PHE A 224 -17.87 -16.93 28.74
C PHE A 224 -18.04 -16.47 27.28
N LEU A 225 -17.37 -17.10 26.34
CA LEU A 225 -17.49 -16.75 24.92
C LEU A 225 -18.86 -17.11 24.32
N ASN A 226 -19.58 -18.06 24.90
CA ASN A 226 -20.87 -18.51 24.44
C ASN A 226 -22.06 -17.83 25.16
N GLU A 227 -21.80 -16.98 26.14
CA GLU A 227 -22.82 -16.15 26.76
C GLU A 227 -23.60 -15.34 25.74
N ARG A 228 -24.94 -15.35 25.88
CA ARG A 228 -25.86 -14.64 25.01
C ARG A 228 -26.67 -13.64 25.82
N THR A 229 -26.86 -12.47 25.27
CA THR A 229 -27.82 -11.48 25.76
C THR A 229 -29.05 -11.55 24.87
N THR A 230 -30.23 -11.66 25.48
CA THR A 230 -31.52 -11.72 24.78
C THR A 230 -32.32 -10.47 25.14
N THR A 231 -33.00 -9.88 24.17
CA THR A 231 -33.95 -8.79 24.39
C THR A 231 -35.33 -9.33 24.71
N THR A 232 -36.24 -8.46 25.17
CA THR A 232 -37.67 -8.75 25.36
C THR A 232 -38.34 -9.21 24.08
N GLU A 233 -37.84 -8.83 22.89
CA GLU A 233 -38.34 -9.24 21.55
C GLU A 233 -37.70 -10.54 21.06
N ASN A 234 -37.10 -11.35 21.93
CA ASN A 234 -36.48 -12.63 21.61
C ASN A 234 -35.31 -12.54 20.61
N ARG A 235 -34.73 -11.36 20.37
CA ARG A 235 -33.50 -11.20 19.60
C ARG A 235 -32.30 -11.45 20.52
N TRP A 236 -31.34 -12.20 20.02
CA TRP A 236 -30.16 -12.51 20.81
C TRP A 236 -28.86 -12.17 20.08
N TRP A 237 -27.81 -11.92 20.88
CA TRP A 237 -26.44 -11.78 20.37
C TRP A 237 -25.45 -12.29 21.43
N TYR A 238 -24.23 -12.57 20.98
CA TYR A 238 -23.16 -12.90 21.92
C TYR A 238 -22.79 -11.69 22.76
N THR A 239 -22.83 -11.80 24.10
CA THR A 239 -22.52 -10.75 25.06
C THR A 239 -21.11 -10.19 24.86
N HIS A 240 -20.15 -11.08 24.61
CA HIS A 240 -18.73 -10.74 24.53
C HIS A 240 -18.22 -10.70 23.08
N ARG A 241 -18.93 -10.02 22.18
CA ARG A 241 -18.67 -9.98 20.71
C ARG A 241 -17.22 -9.65 20.36
N LYS A 242 -16.61 -8.64 21.03
CA LYS A 242 -15.25 -8.19 20.72
C LYS A 242 -14.20 -9.23 21.09
N VAL A 243 -14.30 -9.85 22.27
CA VAL A 243 -13.38 -10.90 22.71
C VAL A 243 -13.51 -12.14 21.81
N ARG A 244 -14.74 -12.47 21.45
CA ARG A 244 -15.07 -13.55 20.51
C ARG A 244 -14.49 -13.28 19.12
N ALA A 245 -14.60 -12.06 18.62
CA ALA A 245 -14.03 -11.66 17.33
C ALA A 245 -12.52 -11.82 17.31
N VAL A 246 -11.81 -11.40 18.38
CA VAL A 246 -10.36 -11.58 18.48
C VAL A 246 -9.97 -13.07 18.52
N ARG A 247 -10.70 -13.89 19.29
CA ARG A 247 -10.49 -15.35 19.28
C ARG A 247 -10.61 -15.91 17.87
N SER A 248 -11.67 -15.55 17.14
CA SER A 248 -11.89 -16.00 15.77
C SER A 248 -10.81 -15.48 14.80
N LEU A 249 -10.39 -14.22 14.93
CA LEU A 249 -9.29 -13.65 14.15
C LEU A 249 -8.00 -14.47 14.32
N LEU A 250 -7.62 -14.77 15.57
CA LEU A 250 -6.41 -15.54 15.87
C LEU A 250 -6.54 -16.98 15.35
N GLN A 251 -7.67 -17.62 15.56
CA GLN A 251 -7.93 -18.99 15.12
C GLN A 251 -7.84 -19.12 13.59
N ASN A 252 -8.46 -18.20 12.86
CA ASN A 252 -8.42 -18.17 11.39
C ASN A 252 -7.04 -17.77 10.85
N ALA A 253 -6.25 -17.03 11.64
CA ALA A 253 -4.89 -16.64 11.23
C ALA A 253 -3.87 -17.76 11.45
N LEU A 254 -4.08 -18.65 12.43
CA LEU A 254 -3.10 -19.67 12.88
C LEU A 254 -2.42 -20.46 11.75
N PRO A 255 -3.12 -20.95 10.72
CA PRO A 255 -2.48 -21.74 9.66
C PRO A 255 -1.39 -20.95 8.91
N ASN A 256 -1.58 -19.61 8.81
CA ASN A 256 -0.77 -18.71 8.00
C ASN A 256 0.04 -17.69 8.84
N LEU A 257 0.09 -17.85 10.18
CA LEU A 257 0.64 -16.81 11.05
C LEU A 257 2.14 -16.94 11.33
N PHE A 258 2.70 -18.16 11.21
CA PHE A 258 4.05 -18.47 11.70
C PHE A 258 4.94 -19.17 10.66
N ARG A 259 4.79 -18.86 9.37
CA ARG A 259 5.63 -19.40 8.30
C ARG A 259 7.09 -18.94 8.46
N PHE A 260 7.30 -17.70 8.87
CA PHE A 260 8.62 -17.12 9.14
C PHE A 260 9.43 -17.88 10.22
N VAL A 261 8.78 -18.68 11.07
CA VAL A 261 9.46 -19.50 12.07
C VAL A 261 10.10 -20.73 11.42
N THR A 262 9.59 -21.16 10.26
CA THR A 262 10.10 -22.30 9.50
C THR A 262 11.11 -21.85 8.44
N ASP A 263 10.87 -20.68 7.84
CA ASP A 263 11.76 -20.06 6.87
C ASP A 263 12.12 -18.64 7.36
N ALA A 264 13.33 -18.49 7.89
CA ALA A 264 13.84 -17.24 8.47
C ALA A 264 14.00 -16.10 7.45
N SER A 265 14.03 -16.42 6.16
CA SER A 265 14.08 -15.41 5.09
C SER A 265 12.75 -14.69 4.88
N LEU A 266 11.64 -15.22 5.41
CA LEU A 266 10.34 -14.62 5.28
C LEU A 266 10.16 -13.44 6.23
N PRO A 267 9.80 -12.25 5.72
CA PRO A 267 9.37 -11.14 6.56
C PRO A 267 8.13 -11.54 7.36
N ARG A 268 8.15 -11.22 8.66
CA ARG A 268 7.02 -11.49 9.57
C ARG A 268 5.85 -10.52 9.36
N THR A 269 6.12 -9.44 8.66
CA THR A 269 5.22 -8.31 8.51
C THR A 269 5.31 -7.74 7.10
N SER A 270 4.27 -7.06 6.68
CA SER A 270 4.25 -6.25 5.46
C SER A 270 4.97 -4.89 5.62
N ASN A 271 5.85 -4.75 6.61
CA ASN A 271 6.44 -3.46 6.98
C ASN A 271 7.23 -2.81 5.83
N HIS A 272 7.78 -3.59 4.90
CA HIS A 272 8.40 -3.07 3.68
C HIS A 272 7.42 -2.23 2.86
N VAL A 273 6.14 -2.63 2.79
CA VAL A 273 5.08 -1.87 2.14
C VAL A 273 4.47 -0.84 3.08
N GLU A 274 4.07 -1.23 4.30
CA GLU A 274 3.45 -0.31 5.27
C GLU A 274 4.37 0.84 5.68
N GLY A 275 5.58 0.53 6.18
CA GLY A 275 6.54 1.54 6.64
C GLY A 275 7.32 2.19 5.49
N GLY A 276 7.66 1.41 4.47
CA GLY A 276 8.47 1.86 3.34
C GLY A 276 7.68 2.60 2.25
N VAL A 277 6.51 2.11 1.89
CA VAL A 277 5.70 2.63 0.79
C VAL A 277 4.45 3.36 1.32
N ASN A 278 3.57 2.66 2.04
CA ASN A 278 2.25 3.19 2.40
C ASN A 278 2.32 4.35 3.40
N SER A 279 3.19 4.31 4.40
CA SER A 279 3.27 5.41 5.38
C SER A 279 3.71 6.72 4.71
N ARG A 280 4.70 6.64 3.80
CA ARG A 280 5.17 7.79 3.03
C ARG A 280 4.14 8.24 2.00
N LEU A 281 3.41 7.31 1.39
CA LEU A 281 2.29 7.60 0.50
C LEU A 281 1.17 8.33 1.24
N GLN A 282 0.78 7.86 2.42
CA GLN A 282 -0.23 8.51 3.25
C GLN A 282 0.22 9.89 3.75
N GLU A 283 1.50 10.06 4.06
CA GLU A 283 2.09 11.35 4.40
C GLU A 283 1.98 12.33 3.21
N LEU A 284 2.34 11.87 2.01
CA LEU A 284 2.23 12.63 0.77
C LEU A 284 0.78 13.05 0.49
N LEU A 285 -0.17 12.13 0.60
CA LEU A 285 -1.60 12.42 0.44
C LEU A 285 -2.13 13.41 1.49
N ARG A 286 -1.59 13.38 2.71
CA ARG A 286 -1.93 14.38 3.75
C ARG A 286 -1.36 15.76 3.45
N CYS A 287 -0.14 15.85 2.92
CA CYS A 287 0.44 17.12 2.48
C CYS A 287 -0.39 17.76 1.36
N HIS A 288 -1.00 16.94 0.50
CA HIS A 288 -1.77 17.37 -0.67
C HIS A 288 -3.29 17.12 -0.51
N ARG A 289 -3.83 17.24 0.70
CA ARG A 289 -5.24 16.90 1.00
C ARG A 289 -6.28 17.71 0.21
N GLY A 290 -5.92 18.88 -0.31
CA GLY A 290 -6.81 19.75 -1.10
C GLY A 290 -6.89 19.45 -2.60
N ILE A 291 -6.13 18.45 -3.12
CA ILE A 291 -6.17 18.13 -4.55
C ILE A 291 -7.36 17.23 -4.91
N PRO A 292 -7.91 17.34 -6.14
CA PRO A 292 -8.98 16.48 -6.64
C PRO A 292 -8.59 14.99 -6.64
N ALA A 293 -9.60 14.09 -6.61
CA ALA A 293 -9.38 12.65 -6.61
C ALA A 293 -8.52 12.17 -7.80
N ALA A 294 -8.80 12.68 -9.01
CA ALA A 294 -8.00 12.37 -10.19
C ALA A 294 -6.51 12.71 -10.01
N SER A 295 -6.21 13.88 -9.42
CA SER A 295 -4.84 14.29 -9.13
C SER A 295 -4.17 13.44 -8.05
N ARG A 296 -4.95 12.87 -7.11
CA ARG A 296 -4.42 11.90 -6.12
C ARG A 296 -3.95 10.60 -6.75
N ARG A 297 -4.73 10.04 -7.70
CA ARG A 297 -4.32 8.86 -8.48
C ARG A 297 -2.96 9.08 -9.14
N VAL A 298 -2.84 10.22 -9.75
CA VAL A 298 -1.61 10.64 -10.42
C VAL A 298 -0.44 10.73 -9.47
N LEU A 299 -0.63 11.40 -8.35
CA LEU A 299 0.36 11.54 -7.29
C LEU A 299 0.85 10.17 -6.83
N VAL A 300 -0.09 9.24 -6.57
CA VAL A 300 0.19 7.87 -6.17
C VAL A 300 0.97 7.12 -7.25
N GLY A 301 0.50 7.16 -8.50
CA GLY A 301 1.17 6.51 -9.62
C GLY A 301 2.59 7.01 -9.84
N LEU A 302 2.80 8.32 -9.81
CA LEU A 302 4.14 8.93 -9.92
C LEU A 302 5.06 8.53 -8.76
N TYR A 303 4.53 8.52 -7.53
CA TYR A 303 5.30 8.09 -6.36
C TYR A 303 5.75 6.63 -6.50
N LEU A 304 4.84 5.73 -6.87
CA LEU A 304 5.14 4.30 -7.03
C LEU A 304 6.10 4.05 -8.20
N SER A 305 5.90 4.75 -9.35
CA SER A 305 6.82 4.69 -10.50
C SER A 305 8.24 5.17 -10.15
N ALA A 306 8.35 6.23 -9.34
CA ALA A 306 9.66 6.72 -8.89
C ALA A 306 10.37 5.69 -8.00
N ARG A 307 9.61 4.90 -7.24
CA ARG A 307 10.13 3.81 -6.41
C ARG A 307 10.55 2.58 -7.21
N GLN A 308 9.92 2.29 -8.34
CA GLN A 308 10.36 1.22 -9.26
C GLN A 308 11.73 1.50 -9.87
N LYS A 309 12.04 2.76 -10.17
CA LYS A 309 13.29 3.17 -10.81
C LYS A 309 14.50 3.26 -9.86
N LYS A 310 14.27 3.31 -8.57
CA LYS A 310 15.32 3.35 -7.53
C LYS A 310 15.10 2.17 -6.59
N PRO A 311 15.84 1.05 -6.75
CA PRO A 311 15.87 0.03 -5.71
C PRO A 311 16.28 0.71 -4.40
N THR A 312 15.48 0.53 -3.36
CA THR A 312 15.86 0.97 -2.01
C THR A 312 17.12 0.23 -1.63
N ARG A 313 18.24 0.95 -1.41
CA ARG A 313 19.40 0.37 -0.72
C ARG A 313 18.86 -0.24 0.57
N ASN A 314 19.05 -1.55 0.74
CA ASN A 314 18.70 -2.25 1.96
C ASN A 314 19.36 -1.53 3.13
N VAL A 315 18.58 -0.90 3.98
CA VAL A 315 18.99 -0.53 5.32
C VAL A 315 18.68 -1.78 6.16
N TYR A 316 19.71 -2.61 6.32
CA TYR A 316 19.72 -3.69 7.31
C TYR A 316 19.86 -3.10 8.71
#